data_024a3d8783977a5cc54696ec2289b887
#
_entry.id   024a3d8783977a5cc54696ec2289b887
#
_cell.length_a   1.000
_cell.length_b   1.000
_cell.length_c   1.000
_cell.angle_alpha   90.00
_cell.angle_beta   90.00
_cell.angle_gamma   90.00
#
_symmetry.space_group_name_H-M   'P 1'
#
loop_
_entity.id
_entity.type
_entity.pdbx_description
1 polymer ?
#
loop_
_entity_poly.entity_id
_entity_poly.type
_entity_poly.pdbx_seq_one_letter_code
_entity_poly.pdbx_strand_id
1 'polypeptide(L)'
;LALIHFDIGVRGRANLAHLLFSVICLSVGTIAIMEVVAMRTTVPADFARILRWGHAAMCVLTVGLVWFVRLSFRAGSMRLGVAISAFYLIGLVANFATGDNLHYSHTTGLARIRMWGGEVISTPEGITNPWMATALASLLLMVLYLGQVIVQVWRRGDARERIRVVAVCGSIQFFMLVAAVEAIAALWFGKHVPVSVNPGFVPVLFVMSMDLGGDILRAAQLAQRLKASDDSLRLSQLRTSLAVRAADIGLWGWDADHGERWMSDVTLRMLGLRHPDAFRLRDLLRRVHPEDRTPMLAALADALRHQGEF
;
A
#
# COMPACT_ATOMS: atom_id res chain seq x y z
N LEU A 1 5.92 14.82 -3.28
CA LEU A 1 5.54 13.42 -3.06
C LEU A 1 5.23 13.15 -1.61
N ALA A 2 6.16 13.41 -0.65
CA ALA A 2 5.98 13.09 0.76
C ALA A 2 4.65 13.64 1.33
N LEU A 3 4.36 14.91 1.12
CA LEU A 3 3.14 15.56 1.64
C LEU A 3 1.84 14.96 1.04
N ILE A 4 1.85 14.63 -0.25
CA ILE A 4 0.69 14.03 -0.92
C ILE A 4 0.39 12.66 -0.32
N HIS A 5 1.42 11.81 -0.20
CA HIS A 5 1.23 10.48 0.36
C HIS A 5 0.96 10.49 1.87
N PHE A 6 1.45 11.48 2.59
CA PHE A 6 1.09 11.69 3.99
C PHE A 6 -0.40 12.01 4.14
N ASP A 7 -0.92 12.96 3.39
CA ASP A 7 -2.35 13.34 3.42
C ASP A 7 -3.26 12.14 3.10
N ILE A 8 -2.91 11.37 2.06
CA ILE A 8 -3.62 10.15 1.69
C ILE A 8 -3.56 9.10 2.81
N GLY A 9 -2.38 8.92 3.41
CA GLY A 9 -2.18 7.95 4.48
C GLY A 9 -2.95 8.27 5.76
N VAL A 10 -3.09 9.55 6.10
CA VAL A 10 -3.81 10.02 7.30
C VAL A 10 -5.33 9.93 7.10
N ARG A 11 -5.84 10.30 5.93
CA ARG A 11 -7.28 10.28 5.63
C ARG A 11 -7.85 8.88 5.43
N GLY A 12 -7.03 7.91 5.03
CA GLY A 12 -7.45 6.54 4.76
C GLY A 12 -7.08 5.58 5.89
N ARG A 13 -8.06 5.01 6.61
CA ARG A 13 -7.85 4.08 7.74
C ARG A 13 -7.02 2.81 7.43
N ALA A 14 -6.59 2.58 6.17
CA ALA A 14 -5.90 1.37 5.74
C ALA A 14 -4.57 1.61 4.99
N ASN A 15 -4.04 2.83 4.92
CA ASN A 15 -2.94 3.18 4.02
C ASN A 15 -1.59 3.37 4.71
N LEU A 16 -1.19 2.43 5.58
CA LEU A 16 0.16 2.41 6.17
C LEU A 16 1.28 2.44 5.12
N ALA A 17 1.06 1.87 3.93
CA ALA A 17 2.02 1.91 2.84
C ALA A 17 2.29 3.35 2.36
N HIS A 18 1.26 4.20 2.27
CA HIS A 18 1.41 5.61 1.92
C HIS A 18 2.17 6.39 3.00
N LEU A 19 1.90 6.13 4.29
CA LEU A 19 2.64 6.75 5.39
C LEU A 19 4.11 6.35 5.37
N LEU A 20 4.41 5.05 5.19
CA LEU A 20 5.79 4.59 5.06
C LEU A 20 6.49 5.20 3.85
N PHE A 21 5.80 5.28 2.71
CA PHE A 21 6.37 5.92 1.52
C PHE A 21 6.64 7.41 1.75
N SER A 22 5.76 8.11 2.46
CA SER A 22 6.00 9.51 2.87
C SER A 22 7.27 9.65 3.72
N VAL A 23 7.46 8.77 4.71
CA VAL A 23 8.67 8.73 5.55
C VAL A 23 9.91 8.42 4.72
N ILE A 24 9.84 7.47 3.77
CA ILE A 24 10.90 7.15 2.83
C ILE A 24 11.28 8.38 2.00
N CYS A 25 10.32 9.08 1.40
CA CYS A 25 10.56 10.29 0.62
C CYS A 25 11.22 11.39 1.46
N LEU A 26 10.77 11.58 2.70
CA LEU A 26 11.35 12.56 3.61
C LEU A 26 12.79 12.20 3.96
N SER A 27 13.07 10.93 4.26
CA SER A 27 14.43 10.44 4.55
C SER A 27 15.37 10.65 3.36
N VAL A 28 14.92 10.34 2.14
CA VAL A 28 15.70 10.58 0.90
C VAL A 28 16.00 12.07 0.73
N GLY A 29 15.00 12.94 0.89
CA GLY A 29 15.20 14.38 0.82
C GLY A 29 16.19 14.89 1.88
N THR A 30 16.13 14.35 3.10
CA THR A 30 17.08 14.70 4.18
C THR A 30 18.50 14.26 3.83
N ILE A 31 18.68 13.03 3.33
CA ILE A 31 19.99 12.52 2.88
C ILE A 31 20.52 13.40 1.75
N ALA A 32 19.68 13.76 0.76
CA ALA A 32 20.08 14.62 -0.35
C ALA A 32 20.65 15.98 0.09
N ILE A 33 19.96 16.62 1.04
CA ILE A 33 20.42 17.90 1.60
C ILE A 33 21.74 17.68 2.34
N MET A 34 21.84 16.63 3.15
CA MET A 34 23.06 16.33 3.91
C MET A 34 24.26 16.04 3.00
N GLU A 35 24.06 15.29 1.90
CA GLU A 35 25.12 15.03 0.90
C GLU A 35 25.60 16.32 0.26
N VAL A 36 24.71 17.20 -0.19
CA VAL A 36 25.09 18.49 -0.79
C VAL A 36 25.87 19.36 0.21
N VAL A 37 25.43 19.40 1.47
CA VAL A 37 26.14 20.15 2.53
C VAL A 37 27.49 19.52 2.81
N ALA A 38 27.58 18.20 2.91
CA ALA A 38 28.85 17.49 3.14
C ALA A 38 29.86 17.74 2.02
N MET A 39 29.42 17.64 0.74
CA MET A 39 30.27 17.89 -0.41
C MET A 39 30.86 19.31 -0.48
N ARG A 40 30.19 20.30 0.12
CA ARG A 40 30.64 21.70 0.19
C ARG A 40 31.46 22.02 1.45
N THR A 41 31.46 21.14 2.42
CA THR A 41 32.18 21.31 3.69
C THR A 41 33.68 21.21 3.48
N THR A 42 34.42 22.09 4.14
CA THR A 42 35.91 22.13 4.11
C THR A 42 36.55 21.66 5.39
N VAL A 43 35.73 21.41 6.44
CA VAL A 43 36.18 21.02 7.78
C VAL A 43 35.88 19.53 7.99
N PRO A 44 36.91 18.69 8.26
CA PRO A 44 36.71 17.22 8.43
C PRO A 44 35.73 16.87 9.54
N ALA A 45 35.78 17.59 10.68
CA ALA A 45 34.90 17.33 11.82
C ALA A 45 33.39 17.61 11.48
N ASP A 46 33.12 18.63 10.69
CA ASP A 46 31.75 18.94 10.25
C ASP A 46 31.26 17.91 9.24
N PHE A 47 32.13 17.47 8.31
CA PHE A 47 31.83 16.39 7.39
C PHE A 47 31.47 15.11 8.15
N ALA A 48 32.28 14.72 9.13
CA ALA A 48 32.04 13.54 9.97
C ALA A 48 30.71 13.63 10.74
N ARG A 49 30.35 14.81 11.23
CA ARG A 49 29.07 15.07 11.91
C ARG A 49 27.90 14.95 10.99
N ILE A 50 27.99 15.47 9.77
CA ILE A 50 26.95 15.36 8.74
C ILE A 50 26.74 13.89 8.38
N LEU A 51 27.81 13.12 8.14
CA LEU A 51 27.70 11.68 7.89
C LEU A 51 27.05 10.93 9.03
N ARG A 52 27.38 11.27 10.29
CA ARG A 52 26.80 10.66 11.49
C ARG A 52 25.27 10.80 11.51
N TRP A 53 24.74 11.99 11.24
CA TRP A 53 23.30 12.22 11.16
C TRP A 53 22.66 11.67 9.88
N GLY A 54 23.41 11.63 8.78
CA GLY A 54 23.00 10.99 7.53
C GLY A 54 22.69 9.50 7.73
N HIS A 55 23.43 8.81 8.60
CA HIS A 55 23.14 7.42 8.96
C HIS A 55 21.82 7.24 9.70
N ALA A 56 21.39 8.21 10.50
CA ALA A 56 20.07 8.15 11.11
C ALA A 56 18.96 8.19 10.06
N ALA A 57 19.07 9.09 9.07
CA ALA A 57 18.12 9.15 7.96
C ALA A 57 18.17 7.88 7.09
N MET A 58 19.36 7.30 6.86
CA MET A 58 19.55 6.05 6.14
C MET A 58 18.93 4.85 6.88
N CYS A 59 19.02 4.81 8.20
CA CYS A 59 18.36 3.78 9.02
C CYS A 59 16.83 3.84 8.85
N VAL A 60 16.24 5.02 8.97
CA VAL A 60 14.80 5.23 8.77
C VAL A 60 14.38 4.82 7.35
N LEU A 61 15.16 5.21 6.34
CA LEU A 61 14.95 4.84 4.95
C LEU A 61 14.91 3.33 4.77
N THR A 62 15.94 2.62 5.23
CA THR A 62 16.08 1.18 4.97
C THR A 62 15.05 0.35 5.74
N VAL A 63 14.82 0.69 7.01
CA VAL A 63 13.74 0.08 7.79
C VAL A 63 12.39 0.35 7.13
N GLY A 64 12.14 1.59 6.69
CA GLY A 64 10.94 1.97 5.96
C GLY A 64 10.73 1.13 4.69
N LEU A 65 11.77 0.92 3.89
CA LEU A 65 11.71 0.11 2.66
C LEU A 65 11.36 -1.36 2.95
N VAL A 66 11.95 -1.97 3.97
CA VAL A 66 11.64 -3.37 4.36
C VAL A 66 10.16 -3.51 4.67
N TRP A 67 9.63 -2.64 5.51
CA TRP A 67 8.24 -2.72 5.95
C TRP A 67 7.27 -2.27 4.86
N PHE A 68 7.65 -1.31 4.01
CA PHE A 68 6.88 -0.93 2.82
C PHE A 68 6.68 -2.13 1.88
N VAL A 69 7.77 -2.81 1.51
CA VAL A 69 7.73 -3.99 0.63
C VAL A 69 6.85 -5.08 1.25
N ARG A 70 7.01 -5.34 2.55
CA ARG A 70 6.20 -6.33 3.25
C ARG A 70 4.70 -6.02 3.21
N LEU A 71 4.33 -4.78 3.46
CA LEU A 71 2.94 -4.34 3.45
C LEU A 71 2.35 -4.35 2.04
N SER A 72 3.09 -3.85 1.05
CA SER A 72 2.62 -3.72 -0.34
C SER A 72 2.42 -5.06 -1.02
N PHE A 73 3.28 -6.05 -0.75
CA PHE A 73 3.23 -7.36 -1.41
C PHE A 73 2.72 -8.50 -0.51
N ARG A 74 2.49 -8.23 0.78
CA ARG A 74 2.12 -9.26 1.78
C ARG A 74 3.02 -10.49 1.68
N ALA A 75 4.31 -10.27 1.42
CA ALA A 75 5.34 -11.27 1.18
C ALA A 75 6.62 -10.95 1.96
N GLY A 76 7.55 -11.90 1.97
CA GLY A 76 8.81 -11.78 2.68
C GLY A 76 8.75 -12.33 4.12
N SER A 77 9.88 -12.87 4.56
CA SER A 77 10.01 -13.43 5.91
C SER A 77 10.02 -12.32 6.97
N MET A 78 9.15 -12.44 7.97
CA MET A 78 9.15 -11.56 9.15
C MET A 78 10.51 -11.59 9.87
N ARG A 79 11.14 -12.78 9.97
CA ARG A 79 12.44 -12.96 10.63
C ARG A 79 13.55 -12.18 9.92
N LEU A 80 13.57 -12.23 8.58
CA LEU A 80 14.55 -11.45 7.80
C LEU A 80 14.29 -9.94 7.92
N GLY A 81 13.04 -9.50 7.84
CA GLY A 81 12.69 -8.08 8.02
C GLY A 81 13.11 -7.55 9.38
N VAL A 82 12.87 -8.30 10.45
CA VAL A 82 13.33 -7.95 11.81
C VAL A 82 14.85 -7.98 11.90
N ALA A 83 15.53 -9.00 11.33
CA ALA A 83 16.98 -9.07 11.35
C ALA A 83 17.64 -7.87 10.65
N ILE A 84 17.15 -7.49 9.46
CA ILE A 84 17.64 -6.30 8.74
C ILE A 84 17.46 -5.05 9.61
N SER A 85 16.26 -4.85 10.16
CA SER A 85 15.97 -3.71 11.04
C SER A 85 16.88 -3.68 12.27
N ALA A 86 17.12 -4.84 12.89
CA ALA A 86 17.99 -4.97 14.06
C ALA A 86 19.45 -4.61 13.72
N PHE A 87 20.00 -5.11 12.61
CA PHE A 87 21.37 -4.79 12.18
C PHE A 87 21.54 -3.30 11.89
N TYR A 88 20.54 -2.65 11.25
CA TYR A 88 20.58 -1.21 11.03
C TYR A 88 20.51 -0.41 12.34
N LEU A 89 19.68 -0.84 13.29
CA LEU A 89 19.61 -0.20 14.62
C LEU A 89 20.89 -0.40 15.42
N ILE A 90 21.50 -1.59 15.38
CA ILE A 90 22.82 -1.85 16.00
C ILE A 90 23.88 -0.94 15.35
N GLY A 91 23.90 -0.87 14.01
CA GLY A 91 24.79 0.05 13.29
C GLY A 91 24.56 1.50 13.66
N LEU A 92 23.30 1.93 13.85
CA LEU A 92 22.96 3.29 14.28
C LEU A 92 23.49 3.57 15.70
N VAL A 93 23.35 2.63 16.63
CA VAL A 93 23.92 2.75 17.99
C VAL A 93 25.43 2.85 17.90
N ALA A 94 26.09 1.97 17.14
CA ALA A 94 27.54 2.02 16.94
C ALA A 94 28.00 3.35 16.31
N ASN A 95 27.25 3.90 15.37
CA ASN A 95 27.49 5.18 14.70
C ASN A 95 27.59 6.36 15.67
N PHE A 96 26.85 6.32 16.78
CA PHE A 96 26.89 7.36 17.80
C PHE A 96 27.83 7.02 18.98
N ALA A 97 28.10 5.74 19.22
CA ALA A 97 28.89 5.26 20.34
C ALA A 97 30.37 5.06 20.01
N THR A 98 30.74 4.88 18.73
CA THR A 98 32.10 4.52 18.35
C THR A 98 32.64 5.43 17.24
N GLY A 99 33.82 6.02 17.47
CA GLY A 99 34.50 6.85 16.47
C GLY A 99 33.74 8.10 16.01
N ASP A 100 34.12 8.61 14.86
CA ASP A 100 33.51 9.81 14.27
C ASP A 100 32.13 9.50 13.65
N ASN A 101 31.99 8.34 13.02
CA ASN A 101 30.74 7.83 12.42
C ASN A 101 30.87 6.34 12.07
N LEU A 102 29.82 5.74 11.49
CA LEU A 102 29.83 4.32 11.12
C LEU A 102 30.85 3.97 10.03
N HIS A 103 31.17 4.91 9.12
CA HIS A 103 32.16 4.68 8.05
C HIS A 103 33.60 4.81 8.56
N TYR A 104 33.87 5.79 9.42
CA TYR A 104 35.21 6.13 9.88
C TYR A 104 35.27 6.16 11.41
N SER A 105 36.22 5.40 11.97
CA SER A 105 36.57 5.52 13.38
C SER A 105 37.26 6.87 13.66
N HIS A 106 38.05 7.35 12.69
CA HIS A 106 38.66 8.66 12.72
C HIS A 106 38.77 9.25 11.30
N THR A 107 38.21 10.43 11.08
CA THR A 107 38.31 11.19 9.85
C THR A 107 39.58 12.02 9.87
N THR A 108 40.57 11.64 9.07
CA THR A 108 41.90 12.27 9.04
C THR A 108 41.97 13.50 8.14
N GLY A 109 41.14 13.59 7.13
CA GLY A 109 41.16 14.69 6.18
C GLY A 109 39.98 14.70 5.20
N LEU A 110 40.03 15.65 4.26
CA LEU A 110 39.11 15.74 3.14
C LEU A 110 39.93 15.84 1.84
N ALA A 111 39.75 14.91 0.94
CA ALA A 111 40.20 15.02 -0.44
C ALA A 111 39.27 15.94 -1.25
N ARG A 112 39.84 16.73 -2.13
CA ARG A 112 39.06 17.58 -3.07
C ARG A 112 39.10 17.00 -4.45
N ILE A 113 37.94 16.63 -4.96
CA ILE A 113 37.77 16.03 -6.29
C ILE A 113 37.06 17.01 -7.21
N ARG A 114 37.60 17.16 -8.43
CA ARG A 114 36.93 17.93 -9.47
C ARG A 114 35.96 17.04 -10.24
N MET A 115 34.69 17.41 -10.22
CA MET A 115 33.61 16.73 -10.94
C MET A 115 33.51 17.19 -12.41
N TRP A 116 32.75 16.43 -13.20
CA TRP A 116 32.35 16.82 -14.54
C TRP A 116 31.54 18.12 -14.47
N GLY A 117 32.04 19.20 -15.00
CA GLY A 117 31.46 20.55 -14.90
C GLY A 117 32.33 21.53 -14.14
N GLY A 118 33.46 21.08 -13.57
CA GLY A 118 34.48 21.95 -12.93
C GLY A 118 34.23 22.23 -11.46
N GLU A 119 33.10 21.77 -10.87
CA GLU A 119 32.84 21.89 -9.43
C GLU A 119 33.83 21.03 -8.63
N VAL A 120 34.30 21.57 -7.50
CA VAL A 120 35.17 20.86 -6.56
C VAL A 120 34.36 20.45 -5.35
N ILE A 121 34.32 19.15 -5.09
CA ILE A 121 33.61 18.56 -3.96
C ILE A 121 34.61 17.97 -2.96
N SER A 122 34.19 17.90 -1.70
CA SER A 122 34.94 17.26 -0.62
C SER A 122 34.51 15.80 -0.47
N THR A 123 35.47 14.90 -0.29
CA THR A 123 35.28 13.49 0.05
C THR A 123 36.09 13.15 1.29
N PRO A 124 35.57 12.33 2.22
CA PRO A 124 36.26 12.04 3.47
C PRO A 124 37.43 11.07 3.26
N GLU A 125 38.49 11.28 4.01
CA GLU A 125 39.59 10.35 4.21
C GLU A 125 39.71 10.00 5.70
N GLY A 126 39.96 8.72 6.01
CA GLY A 126 40.05 8.30 7.40
C GLY A 126 40.28 6.81 7.58
N ILE A 127 40.35 6.41 8.84
CA ILE A 127 40.46 5.02 9.25
C ILE A 127 39.05 4.41 9.28
N THR A 128 38.83 3.32 8.52
CA THR A 128 37.54 2.66 8.45
C THR A 128 37.10 2.14 9.82
N ASN A 129 35.81 2.27 10.11
CA ASN A 129 35.22 1.77 11.33
C ASN A 129 34.83 0.30 11.17
N PRO A 130 35.29 -0.63 12.05
CA PRO A 130 34.92 -2.05 11.96
C PRO A 130 33.41 -2.31 11.99
N TRP A 131 32.65 -1.44 12.65
CA TRP A 131 31.19 -1.52 12.72
C TRP A 131 30.49 -1.33 11.37
N MET A 132 31.21 -0.89 10.34
CA MET A 132 30.70 -0.88 8.95
C MET A 132 30.26 -2.28 8.50
N ALA A 133 30.79 -3.33 9.09
CA ALA A 133 30.34 -4.70 8.83
C ALA A 133 28.84 -4.92 9.09
N THR A 134 28.24 -4.17 10.02
CA THR A 134 26.80 -4.26 10.29
C THR A 134 25.97 -3.75 9.11
N ALA A 135 26.41 -2.67 8.47
CA ALA A 135 25.76 -2.13 7.27
C ALA A 135 25.89 -3.09 6.08
N LEU A 136 27.07 -3.69 5.88
CA LEU A 136 27.29 -4.69 4.83
C LEU A 136 26.46 -5.95 5.06
N ALA A 137 26.36 -6.44 6.30
CA ALA A 137 25.51 -7.59 6.64
C ALA A 137 24.03 -7.27 6.37
N SER A 138 23.56 -6.08 6.74
CA SER A 138 22.19 -5.63 6.46
C SER A 138 21.91 -5.53 4.97
N LEU A 139 22.86 -5.02 4.18
CA LEU A 139 22.76 -4.96 2.73
C LEU A 139 22.55 -6.35 2.12
N LEU A 140 23.38 -7.31 2.52
CA LEU A 140 23.28 -8.69 2.06
C LEU A 140 21.93 -9.33 2.43
N LEU A 141 21.49 -9.15 3.68
CA LEU A 141 20.20 -9.63 4.14
C LEU A 141 19.05 -8.98 3.36
N MET A 142 19.17 -7.68 3.03
CA MET A 142 18.17 -6.96 2.22
C MET A 142 18.06 -7.52 0.81
N VAL A 143 19.20 -7.83 0.15
CA VAL A 143 19.20 -8.47 -1.17
C VAL A 143 18.50 -9.82 -1.12
N LEU A 144 18.81 -10.65 -0.10
CA LEU A 144 18.15 -11.96 0.10
C LEU A 144 16.65 -11.78 0.37
N TYR A 145 16.27 -10.81 1.18
CA TYR A 145 14.87 -10.51 1.49
C TYR A 145 14.07 -10.12 0.25
N LEU A 146 14.59 -9.18 -0.56
CA LEU A 146 13.94 -8.74 -1.80
C LEU A 146 13.84 -9.88 -2.82
N GLY A 147 14.89 -10.69 -2.95
CA GLY A 147 14.88 -11.90 -3.77
C GLY A 147 13.79 -12.90 -3.33
N GLN A 148 13.67 -13.12 -2.02
CA GLN A 148 12.61 -13.96 -1.45
C GLN A 148 11.21 -13.41 -1.77
N VAL A 149 11.00 -12.09 -1.64
CA VAL A 149 9.72 -11.44 -1.96
C VAL A 149 9.38 -11.63 -3.43
N ILE A 150 10.32 -11.38 -4.35
CA ILE A 150 10.14 -11.60 -5.79
C ILE A 150 9.72 -13.04 -6.06
N VAL A 151 10.45 -14.03 -5.55
CA VAL A 151 10.15 -15.47 -5.77
C VAL A 151 8.76 -15.84 -5.21
N GLN A 152 8.41 -15.37 -4.01
CA GLN A 152 7.12 -15.65 -3.40
C GLN A 152 5.95 -15.09 -4.21
N VAL A 153 6.05 -13.83 -4.65
CA VAL A 153 5.01 -13.18 -5.46
C VAL A 153 4.97 -13.78 -6.87
N TRP A 154 6.14 -14.10 -7.46
CA TRP A 154 6.20 -14.74 -8.78
C TRP A 154 5.46 -16.07 -8.84
N ARG A 155 5.54 -16.86 -7.77
CA ARG A 155 4.90 -18.19 -7.69
C ARG A 155 3.38 -18.12 -7.50
N ARG A 156 2.85 -17.05 -6.86
CA ARG A 156 1.42 -16.95 -6.51
C ARG A 156 0.67 -15.84 -7.25
N GLY A 157 1.40 -14.84 -7.76
CA GLY A 157 0.81 -13.64 -8.36
C GLY A 157 0.44 -13.82 -9.83
N ASP A 158 -0.47 -12.99 -10.28
CA ASP A 158 -0.79 -12.82 -11.68
C ASP A 158 0.33 -12.08 -12.45
N ALA A 159 0.19 -11.95 -13.77
CA ALA A 159 1.20 -11.29 -14.61
C ALA A 159 1.47 -9.85 -14.16
N ARG A 160 0.46 -9.14 -13.67
CA ARG A 160 0.57 -7.77 -13.20
C ARG A 160 1.32 -7.67 -11.87
N GLU A 161 1.02 -8.53 -10.91
CA GLU A 161 1.73 -8.59 -9.64
C GLU A 161 3.20 -8.95 -9.83
N ARG A 162 3.52 -9.82 -10.79
CA ARG A 162 4.89 -10.18 -11.16
C ARG A 162 5.68 -8.98 -11.67
N ILE A 163 5.11 -8.22 -12.61
CA ILE A 163 5.74 -6.99 -13.13
C ILE A 163 5.93 -5.98 -12.00
N ARG A 164 4.90 -5.79 -11.17
CA ARG A 164 4.90 -4.86 -10.04
C ARG A 164 6.02 -5.19 -9.03
N VAL A 165 6.14 -6.44 -8.60
CA VAL A 165 7.17 -6.84 -7.63
C VAL A 165 8.57 -6.72 -8.19
N VAL A 166 8.77 -7.08 -9.47
CA VAL A 166 10.09 -6.94 -10.11
C VAL A 166 10.45 -5.46 -10.26
N ALA A 167 9.53 -4.61 -10.65
CA ALA A 167 9.78 -3.17 -10.78
C ALA A 167 10.16 -2.54 -9.43
N VAL A 168 9.38 -2.77 -8.38
CA VAL A 168 9.64 -2.19 -7.05
C VAL A 168 10.88 -2.82 -6.40
N CYS A 169 10.91 -4.14 -6.24
CA CYS A 169 12.05 -4.79 -5.58
C CYS A 169 13.33 -4.70 -6.40
N GLY A 170 13.22 -4.77 -7.74
CA GLY A 170 14.35 -4.61 -8.66
C GLY A 170 14.96 -3.21 -8.63
N SER A 171 14.15 -2.15 -8.57
CA SER A 171 14.65 -0.79 -8.42
C SER A 171 15.39 -0.59 -7.09
N ILE A 172 14.87 -1.17 -5.99
CA ILE A 172 15.55 -1.14 -4.69
C ILE A 172 16.86 -1.93 -4.75
N GLN A 173 16.89 -3.12 -5.38
CA GLN A 173 18.11 -3.91 -5.55
C GLN A 173 19.15 -3.18 -6.41
N PHE A 174 18.72 -2.52 -7.48
CA PHE A 174 19.60 -1.71 -8.30
C PHE A 174 20.24 -0.58 -7.50
N PHE A 175 19.45 0.15 -6.72
CA PHE A 175 19.95 1.18 -5.81
C PHE A 175 20.97 0.59 -4.81
N MET A 176 20.66 -0.55 -4.18
CA MET A 176 21.56 -1.21 -3.24
C MET A 176 22.89 -1.65 -3.89
N LEU A 177 22.82 -2.12 -5.15
CA LEU A 177 24.01 -2.50 -5.90
C LEU A 177 24.91 -1.30 -6.17
N VAL A 178 24.33 -0.17 -6.61
CA VAL A 178 25.08 1.08 -6.83
C VAL A 178 25.77 1.53 -5.54
N ALA A 179 25.01 1.59 -4.43
CA ALA A 179 25.56 1.97 -3.14
C ALA A 179 26.67 1.02 -2.64
N ALA A 180 26.54 -0.30 -2.90
CA ALA A 180 27.55 -1.28 -2.56
C ALA A 180 28.83 -1.08 -3.39
N VAL A 181 28.71 -0.83 -4.68
CA VAL A 181 29.87 -0.58 -5.57
C VAL A 181 30.60 0.68 -5.15
N GLU A 182 29.89 1.77 -4.83
CA GLU A 182 30.49 3.01 -4.33
C GLU A 182 31.21 2.78 -2.98
N ALA A 183 30.58 2.08 -2.05
CA ALA A 183 31.19 1.77 -0.76
C ALA A 183 32.45 0.90 -0.89
N ILE A 184 32.43 -0.12 -1.74
CA ILE A 184 33.59 -0.99 -2.01
C ILE A 184 34.70 -0.18 -2.68
N ALA A 185 34.36 0.66 -3.65
CA ALA A 185 35.35 1.51 -4.35
C ALA A 185 36.05 2.48 -3.40
N ALA A 186 35.28 3.10 -2.49
CA ALA A 186 35.82 4.04 -1.51
C ALA A 186 36.67 3.34 -0.43
N LEU A 187 36.18 2.24 0.14
CA LEU A 187 36.79 1.62 1.32
C LEU A 187 37.94 0.64 0.97
N TRP A 188 37.84 -0.07 -0.14
CA TRP A 188 38.80 -1.14 -0.47
C TRP A 188 39.82 -0.72 -1.53
N PHE A 189 39.44 0.18 -2.44
CA PHE A 189 40.33 0.63 -3.50
C PHE A 189 40.87 2.04 -3.27
N GLY A 190 40.53 2.68 -2.12
CA GLY A 190 40.99 4.05 -1.81
C GLY A 190 40.60 5.07 -2.88
N LYS A 191 39.60 4.76 -3.71
CA LYS A 191 39.16 5.70 -4.74
C LYS A 191 38.28 6.75 -4.09
N HIS A 192 38.64 8.01 -4.30
CA HIS A 192 37.81 9.13 -3.91
C HIS A 192 36.57 9.20 -4.81
N VAL A 193 35.54 8.47 -4.44
CA VAL A 193 34.24 8.48 -5.11
C VAL A 193 33.33 9.42 -4.33
N PRO A 194 32.55 10.30 -5.02
CA PRO A 194 31.54 11.09 -4.34
C PRO A 194 30.58 10.16 -3.58
N VAL A 195 30.40 10.38 -2.31
CA VAL A 195 29.37 9.66 -1.54
C VAL A 195 28.03 10.26 -1.97
N SER A 196 27.42 9.67 -2.99
CA SER A 196 26.16 10.16 -3.55
C SER A 196 25.16 9.01 -3.71
N VAL A 197 24.26 8.91 -2.75
CA VAL A 197 23.18 7.91 -2.75
C VAL A 197 22.01 8.33 -3.64
N ASN A 198 21.82 9.64 -3.84
CA ASN A 198 20.65 10.22 -4.46
C ASN A 198 20.35 9.79 -5.91
N PRO A 199 21.29 9.78 -6.86
CA PRO A 199 20.97 9.42 -8.23
C PRO A 199 20.42 8.00 -8.38
N GLY A 200 20.93 7.07 -7.57
CA GLY A 200 20.46 5.69 -7.56
C GLY A 200 19.05 5.54 -6.98
N PHE A 201 18.60 6.51 -6.15
CA PHE A 201 17.29 6.42 -5.50
C PHE A 201 16.13 7.00 -6.33
N VAL A 202 16.40 7.84 -7.34
CA VAL A 202 15.37 8.42 -8.20
C VAL A 202 14.50 7.36 -8.88
N PRO A 203 15.03 6.28 -9.47
CA PRO A 203 14.22 5.20 -10.04
C PRO A 203 13.32 4.53 -9.00
N VAL A 204 13.81 4.35 -7.76
CA VAL A 204 13.02 3.74 -6.68
C VAL A 204 11.81 4.59 -6.35
N LEU A 205 12.00 5.89 -6.13
CA LEU A 205 10.91 6.83 -5.85
C LEU A 205 9.89 6.89 -6.99
N PHE A 206 10.38 6.90 -8.23
CA PHE A 206 9.51 6.94 -9.42
C PHE A 206 8.63 5.69 -9.50
N VAL A 207 9.23 4.50 -9.42
CA VAL A 207 8.50 3.22 -9.48
C VAL A 207 7.50 3.08 -8.34
N MET A 208 7.91 3.39 -7.11
CA MET A 208 7.03 3.33 -5.94
C MET A 208 5.88 4.33 -6.03
N SER A 209 6.14 5.55 -6.53
CA SER A 209 5.11 6.57 -6.73
C SER A 209 4.09 6.15 -7.79
N MET A 210 4.54 5.56 -8.90
CA MET A 210 3.65 5.03 -9.93
C MET A 210 2.81 3.86 -9.41
N ASP A 211 3.40 2.98 -8.62
CA ASP A 211 2.72 1.83 -8.03
C ASP A 211 1.58 2.28 -7.11
N LEU A 212 1.88 3.14 -6.15
CA LEU A 212 0.89 3.69 -5.24
C LEU A 212 -0.16 4.58 -5.92
N GLY A 213 0.25 5.38 -6.90
CA GLY A 213 -0.67 6.21 -7.71
C GLY A 213 -1.65 5.35 -8.50
N GLY A 214 -1.18 4.23 -9.05
CA GLY A 214 -2.03 3.26 -9.75
C GLY A 214 -3.07 2.61 -8.83
N ASP A 215 -2.76 2.38 -7.57
CA ASP A 215 -3.71 1.86 -6.58
C ASP A 215 -4.82 2.87 -6.24
N ILE A 216 -4.47 4.15 -6.11
CA ILE A 216 -5.43 5.24 -5.88
C ILE A 216 -6.40 5.38 -7.05
N LEU A 217 -5.88 5.41 -8.28
CA LEU A 217 -6.70 5.53 -9.49
C LEU A 217 -7.68 4.36 -9.60
N ARG A 218 -7.24 3.15 -9.29
CA ARG A 218 -8.11 1.96 -9.30
C ARG A 218 -9.19 2.03 -8.24
N ALA A 219 -8.84 2.43 -7.02
CA ALA A 219 -9.81 2.61 -5.95
C ALA A 219 -10.87 3.65 -6.32
N ALA A 220 -10.47 4.78 -6.92
CA ALA A 220 -11.38 5.81 -7.39
C ALA A 220 -12.30 5.31 -8.51
N GLN A 221 -11.76 4.56 -9.49
CA GLN A 221 -12.56 3.97 -10.57
C GLN A 221 -13.57 2.94 -10.05
N LEU A 222 -13.18 2.09 -9.11
CA LEU A 222 -14.08 1.12 -8.49
C LEU A 222 -15.19 1.80 -7.70
N ALA A 223 -14.87 2.83 -6.92
CA ALA A 223 -15.84 3.63 -6.19
C ALA A 223 -16.86 4.30 -7.14
N GLN A 224 -16.38 4.85 -8.26
CA GLN A 224 -17.24 5.47 -9.27
C GLN A 224 -18.16 4.44 -9.96
N ARG A 225 -17.65 3.25 -10.31
CA ARG A 225 -18.44 2.16 -10.89
C ARG A 225 -19.51 1.67 -9.92
N LEU A 226 -19.15 1.50 -8.64
CA LEU A 226 -20.09 1.08 -7.60
C LEU A 226 -21.23 2.09 -7.45
N LYS A 227 -20.89 3.39 -7.40
CA LYS A 227 -21.87 4.46 -7.32
C LYS A 227 -22.80 4.47 -8.54
N ALA A 228 -22.26 4.35 -9.76
CA ALA A 228 -23.07 4.29 -10.98
C ALA A 228 -24.01 3.08 -11.01
N SER A 229 -23.55 1.92 -10.50
CA SER A 229 -24.39 0.72 -10.35
C SER A 229 -25.51 0.91 -9.34
N ASP A 230 -25.21 1.52 -8.17
CA ASP A 230 -26.23 1.82 -7.15
C ASP A 230 -27.29 2.81 -7.67
N ASP A 231 -26.86 3.87 -8.35
CA ASP A 231 -27.74 4.86 -8.96
C ASP A 231 -28.64 4.21 -10.04
N SER A 232 -28.10 3.30 -10.86
CA SER A 232 -28.86 2.54 -11.87
C SER A 232 -29.88 1.62 -11.22
N LEU A 233 -29.50 0.93 -10.14
CA LEU A 233 -30.42 0.06 -9.40
C LEU A 233 -31.56 0.85 -8.77
N ARG A 234 -31.26 1.99 -8.13
CA ARG A 234 -32.27 2.89 -7.56
C ARG A 234 -33.25 3.41 -8.62
N LEU A 235 -32.72 3.80 -9.79
CA LEU A 235 -33.56 4.26 -10.89
C LEU A 235 -34.47 3.15 -11.42
N SER A 236 -33.94 1.92 -11.55
CA SER A 236 -34.72 0.75 -11.94
C SER A 236 -35.84 0.45 -10.94
N GLN A 237 -35.53 0.42 -9.63
CA GLN A 237 -36.51 0.23 -8.58
C GLN A 237 -37.60 1.31 -8.60
N LEU A 238 -37.20 2.59 -8.81
CA LEU A 238 -38.15 3.70 -8.90
C LEU A 238 -39.07 3.58 -10.10
N ARG A 239 -38.53 3.19 -11.27
CA ARG A 239 -39.33 2.92 -12.47
C ARG A 239 -40.32 1.79 -12.26
N THR A 240 -39.87 0.68 -11.66
CA THR A 240 -40.74 -0.45 -11.34
C THR A 240 -41.86 -0.05 -10.36
N SER A 241 -41.51 0.69 -9.30
CA SER A 241 -42.52 1.14 -8.34
C SER A 241 -43.52 2.11 -8.93
N LEU A 242 -43.11 3.00 -9.84
CA LEU A 242 -44.00 3.90 -10.55
C LEU A 242 -44.92 3.12 -11.51
N ALA A 243 -44.39 2.15 -12.25
CA ALA A 243 -45.20 1.33 -13.16
C ALA A 243 -46.25 0.53 -12.39
N VAL A 244 -45.87 -0.10 -11.28
CA VAL A 244 -46.79 -0.84 -10.39
C VAL A 244 -47.88 0.08 -9.83
N ARG A 245 -47.52 1.30 -9.37
CA ARG A 245 -48.49 2.28 -8.87
C ARG A 245 -49.44 2.77 -9.99
N ALA A 246 -48.91 3.04 -11.18
CA ALA A 246 -49.67 3.54 -12.30
C ALA A 246 -50.68 2.47 -12.85
N ALA A 247 -50.28 1.20 -12.76
CA ALA A 247 -51.15 0.08 -13.16
C ALA A 247 -52.14 -0.34 -12.07
N ASP A 248 -52.05 0.27 -10.88
CA ASP A 248 -52.87 -0.09 -9.70
C ASP A 248 -52.75 -1.58 -9.33
N ILE A 249 -51.56 -2.17 -9.54
CA ILE A 249 -51.25 -3.57 -9.25
C ILE A 249 -50.82 -3.72 -7.80
N GLY A 250 -51.48 -4.59 -7.07
CA GLY A 250 -51.07 -5.00 -5.71
C GLY A 250 -49.97 -6.06 -5.77
N LEU A 251 -48.82 -5.76 -5.15
CA LEU A 251 -47.76 -6.73 -4.97
C LEU A 251 -47.70 -7.23 -3.53
N TRP A 252 -47.43 -8.53 -3.39
CA TRP A 252 -47.16 -9.12 -2.07
C TRP A 252 -46.10 -10.22 -2.21
N GLY A 253 -45.42 -10.53 -1.14
CA GLY A 253 -44.43 -11.59 -1.07
C GLY A 253 -44.44 -12.26 0.29
N TRP A 254 -44.06 -13.54 0.31
CA TRP A 254 -43.89 -14.32 1.52
C TRP A 254 -42.61 -15.12 1.43
N ASP A 255 -41.68 -14.82 2.35
CA ASP A 255 -40.50 -15.64 2.59
C ASP A 255 -40.89 -16.78 3.53
N ALA A 256 -41.01 -17.99 2.98
CA ALA A 256 -41.42 -19.15 3.75
C ALA A 256 -40.39 -19.63 4.75
N ASP A 257 -39.11 -19.40 4.49
CA ASP A 257 -37.98 -19.81 5.34
C ASP A 257 -37.85 -18.93 6.60
N HIS A 258 -38.05 -17.63 6.43
CA HIS A 258 -37.96 -16.65 7.52
C HIS A 258 -39.32 -16.24 8.08
N GLY A 259 -40.41 -16.63 7.42
CA GLY A 259 -41.76 -16.28 7.80
C GLY A 259 -42.12 -14.81 7.58
N GLU A 260 -41.25 -14.05 6.89
CA GLU A 260 -41.45 -12.64 6.61
C GLU A 260 -42.44 -12.46 5.48
N ARG A 261 -43.32 -11.46 5.63
CA ARG A 261 -44.33 -11.11 4.64
C ARG A 261 -44.26 -9.62 4.36
N TRP A 262 -44.35 -9.26 3.07
CA TRP A 262 -44.43 -7.86 2.69
C TRP A 262 -45.60 -7.66 1.69
N MET A 263 -46.17 -6.47 1.71
CA MET A 263 -47.25 -6.07 0.80
C MET A 263 -47.06 -4.62 0.39
N SER A 264 -47.38 -4.32 -0.86
CA SER A 264 -47.46 -2.95 -1.34
C SER A 264 -48.66 -2.23 -0.72
N ASP A 265 -48.58 -0.89 -0.61
CA ASP A 265 -49.72 -0.07 -0.19
C ASP A 265 -50.97 -0.28 -1.01
N VAL A 266 -50.79 -0.59 -2.29
CA VAL A 266 -51.88 -0.94 -3.22
C VAL A 266 -52.58 -2.22 -2.76
N THR A 267 -51.82 -3.26 -2.46
CA THR A 267 -52.37 -4.54 -1.92
C THR A 267 -53.11 -4.31 -0.62
N LEU A 268 -52.52 -3.55 0.30
CA LEU A 268 -53.16 -3.24 1.59
C LEU A 268 -54.50 -2.51 1.38
N ARG A 269 -54.57 -1.52 0.48
CA ARG A 269 -55.83 -0.83 0.15
C ARG A 269 -56.84 -1.75 -0.48
N MET A 270 -56.43 -2.54 -1.48
CA MET A 270 -57.33 -3.48 -2.19
C MET A 270 -57.93 -4.53 -1.24
N LEU A 271 -57.10 -4.99 -0.27
CA LEU A 271 -57.54 -5.97 0.71
C LEU A 271 -58.20 -5.35 1.96
N GLY A 272 -58.24 -4.02 2.08
CA GLY A 272 -58.78 -3.32 3.24
C GLY A 272 -58.00 -3.59 4.54
N LEU A 273 -56.68 -3.80 4.39
CA LEU A 273 -55.76 -4.05 5.53
C LEU A 273 -55.02 -2.79 5.92
N ARG A 274 -54.73 -2.65 7.21
CA ARG A 274 -53.98 -1.50 7.73
C ARG A 274 -52.48 -1.81 7.92
N HIS A 275 -52.13 -3.10 8.15
CA HIS A 275 -50.75 -3.55 8.36
C HIS A 275 -50.52 -4.92 7.70
N PRO A 276 -49.30 -5.20 7.18
CA PRO A 276 -48.94 -6.49 6.61
C PRO A 276 -49.03 -7.64 7.60
N ASP A 277 -48.72 -7.38 8.91
CA ASP A 277 -48.72 -8.39 9.99
C ASP A 277 -50.11 -8.92 10.33
N ALA A 278 -51.16 -8.16 9.95
CA ALA A 278 -52.57 -8.60 10.13
C ALA A 278 -53.00 -9.65 9.12
N PHE A 279 -52.14 -10.01 8.15
CA PHE A 279 -52.45 -10.89 7.05
C PHE A 279 -52.15 -12.35 7.33
N ARG A 280 -53.16 -13.19 7.25
CA ARG A 280 -53.05 -14.65 7.23
C ARG A 280 -53.51 -15.19 5.90
N LEU A 281 -52.86 -16.22 5.38
CA LEU A 281 -53.22 -16.86 4.10
C LEU A 281 -54.71 -17.23 4.07
N ARG A 282 -55.24 -17.68 5.20
CA ARG A 282 -56.67 -17.98 5.35
C ARG A 282 -57.59 -16.79 5.11
N ASP A 283 -57.14 -15.58 5.46
CA ASP A 283 -57.94 -14.37 5.30
C ASP A 283 -57.93 -13.88 3.84
N LEU A 284 -56.81 -14.11 3.10
CA LEU A 284 -56.74 -13.95 1.65
C LEU A 284 -57.70 -14.87 0.95
N LEU A 285 -57.66 -16.16 1.26
CA LEU A 285 -58.53 -17.17 0.61
C LEU A 285 -60.03 -16.87 0.78
N ARG A 286 -60.43 -16.27 1.91
CA ARG A 286 -61.81 -15.84 2.11
C ARG A 286 -62.24 -14.69 1.20
N ARG A 287 -61.30 -13.86 0.75
CA ARG A 287 -61.56 -12.71 -0.10
C ARG A 287 -61.43 -13.01 -1.60
N VAL A 288 -60.81 -14.15 -1.95
CA VAL A 288 -60.74 -14.65 -3.34
C VAL A 288 -62.08 -15.30 -3.72
N HIS A 289 -62.49 -15.05 -4.98
CA HIS A 289 -63.72 -15.67 -5.51
C HIS A 289 -63.66 -17.22 -5.35
N PRO A 290 -64.77 -17.87 -4.98
CA PRO A 290 -64.76 -19.32 -4.75
C PRO A 290 -64.14 -20.16 -5.89
N GLU A 291 -64.38 -19.80 -7.13
CA GLU A 291 -63.85 -20.51 -8.31
C GLU A 291 -62.35 -20.38 -8.47
N ASP A 292 -61.75 -19.27 -8.02
CA ASP A 292 -60.31 -18.97 -8.14
C ASP A 292 -59.48 -19.54 -6.99
N ARG A 293 -60.09 -20.01 -5.93
CA ARG A 293 -59.40 -20.51 -4.73
C ARG A 293 -58.56 -21.75 -4.99
N THR A 294 -59.10 -22.71 -5.73
CA THR A 294 -58.42 -23.98 -6.05
C THR A 294 -57.22 -23.77 -6.98
N PRO A 295 -57.35 -23.05 -8.10
CA PRO A 295 -56.20 -22.72 -8.94
C PRO A 295 -55.11 -21.95 -8.21
N MET A 296 -55.47 -20.97 -7.36
CA MET A 296 -54.53 -20.18 -6.59
C MET A 296 -53.74 -21.03 -5.57
N LEU A 297 -54.45 -21.94 -4.84
CA LEU A 297 -53.78 -22.85 -3.92
C LEU A 297 -52.83 -23.82 -4.60
N ALA A 298 -53.21 -24.33 -5.80
CA ALA A 298 -52.37 -25.21 -6.58
C ALA A 298 -51.08 -24.49 -7.04
N ALA A 299 -51.21 -23.27 -7.56
CA ALA A 299 -50.07 -22.44 -7.98
C ALA A 299 -49.15 -22.09 -6.81
N LEU A 300 -49.72 -21.73 -5.64
CA LEU A 300 -48.92 -21.46 -4.43
C LEU A 300 -48.17 -22.70 -3.93
N ALA A 301 -48.84 -23.88 -3.95
CA ALA A 301 -48.20 -25.14 -3.56
C ALA A 301 -47.09 -25.56 -4.52
N ASP A 302 -47.23 -25.23 -5.80
CA ASP A 302 -46.21 -25.49 -6.82
C ASP A 302 -45.01 -24.56 -6.68
N ALA A 303 -45.23 -23.25 -6.48
CA ALA A 303 -44.19 -22.27 -6.22
C ALA A 303 -43.37 -22.63 -4.98
N LEU A 304 -44.02 -23.05 -3.87
CA LEU A 304 -43.34 -23.50 -2.65
C LEU A 304 -42.50 -24.77 -2.85
N ARG A 305 -42.95 -25.69 -3.73
CA ARG A 305 -42.21 -26.93 -4.04
C ARG A 305 -40.99 -26.70 -4.90
N HIS A 306 -41.06 -25.78 -5.84
CA HIS A 306 -40.02 -25.55 -6.86
C HIS A 306 -39.18 -24.32 -6.60
N GLN A 307 -39.33 -23.66 -5.46
CA GLN A 307 -38.65 -22.36 -5.12
C GLN A 307 -38.81 -21.31 -6.25
N GLY A 308 -39.95 -21.35 -6.93
CA GLY A 308 -40.27 -20.45 -8.04
C GLY A 308 -41.06 -19.24 -7.60
N GLU A 309 -41.16 -18.23 -8.48
CA GLU A 309 -42.07 -17.10 -8.32
C GLU A 309 -43.52 -17.53 -8.50
N PHE A 310 -44.41 -17.03 -7.63
CA PHE A 310 -45.87 -17.24 -7.72
C PHE A 310 -46.54 -16.05 -8.39
#